data_8bb51c99d5d9fd8319ce4915092fad5d
#
_entry.id   8bb51c99d5d9fd8319ce4915092fad5d
#
_cell.length_a   1.000
_cell.length_b   1.000
_cell.length_c   1.000
_cell.angle_alpha   90.00
_cell.angle_beta   90.00
_cell.angle_gamma   90.00
#
_symmetry.space_group_name_H-M   'P 1'
#
loop_
_entity.id
_entity.type
_entity.pdbx_description
1 polymer ?
#
loop_
_entity_poly.entity_id
_entity_poly.type
_entity_poly.pdbx_seq_one_letter_code
_entity_poly.pdbx_strand_id
1 'polypeptide(L)'
;MEYILTADSLSKHYHHFKALNDFSIHVPKGSIYGFVGKNGAGKTTLIRIICGLQEPTSGNYNLYGVKNSDSRIAKCRRRMGAVIETPSIYLDMSAKENLKEQFRIIGLPDFDGIPELLKLVGLESAGKKKAKNFSLGMRQRLGIAIALAGDPDFLVLDGPVNGLDPQGIIEMRELILKLNRERQI
;
A
#
# COMPACT_ATOMS: atom_id res chain seq x y z
N MET A 1 -5.82 -2.65 -23.41
CA MET A 1 -5.75 -2.07 -22.04
C MET A 1 -4.60 -2.76 -21.33
N GLU A 2 -3.67 -2.00 -20.75
CA GLU A 2 -2.52 -2.55 -20.03
C GLU A 2 -2.92 -2.80 -18.57
N TYR A 3 -2.62 -3.98 -18.03
CA TYR A 3 -2.88 -4.33 -16.64
C TYR A 3 -1.58 -4.29 -15.84
N ILE A 4 -1.62 -3.69 -14.65
CA ILE A 4 -0.49 -3.68 -13.73
C ILE A 4 -0.44 -4.96 -12.90
N LEU A 5 -1.62 -5.51 -12.57
CA LEU A 5 -1.80 -6.75 -11.83
C LEU A 5 -2.89 -7.57 -12.50
N THR A 6 -2.62 -8.86 -12.72
CA THR A 6 -3.66 -9.86 -13.04
C THR A 6 -3.50 -11.07 -12.14
N ALA A 7 -4.60 -11.67 -11.73
CA ALA A 7 -4.60 -12.97 -11.07
C ALA A 7 -5.68 -13.85 -11.66
N ASP A 8 -5.36 -15.11 -11.88
CA ASP A 8 -6.24 -16.10 -12.48
C ASP A 8 -6.35 -17.32 -11.54
N SER A 9 -7.58 -17.64 -11.16
CA SER A 9 -7.93 -18.80 -10.32
C SER A 9 -7.08 -18.90 -9.05
N LEU A 10 -6.78 -17.74 -8.43
CA LEU A 10 -5.91 -17.67 -7.26
C LEU A 10 -6.61 -18.21 -6.03
N SER A 11 -5.99 -19.16 -5.34
CA SER A 11 -6.55 -19.76 -4.13
C SER A 11 -5.54 -19.75 -2.99
N LYS A 12 -6.04 -19.56 -1.77
CA LYS A 12 -5.26 -19.69 -0.53
C LYS A 12 -6.06 -20.43 0.51
N HIS A 13 -5.51 -21.57 0.94
CA HIS A 13 -6.11 -22.41 1.97
C HIS A 13 -5.19 -22.44 3.21
N TYR A 14 -5.78 -22.38 4.38
CA TYR A 14 -5.15 -22.59 5.67
C TYR A 14 -5.82 -23.80 6.32
N HIS A 15 -5.20 -24.97 6.27
CA HIS A 15 -5.81 -26.24 6.68
C HIS A 15 -7.19 -26.42 6.04
N HIS A 16 -8.26 -26.34 6.80
CA HIS A 16 -9.66 -26.48 6.34
C HIS A 16 -10.32 -25.18 5.93
N PHE A 17 -9.68 -24.03 6.14
CA PHE A 17 -10.23 -22.72 5.85
C PHE A 17 -9.75 -22.22 4.48
N LYS A 18 -10.70 -21.94 3.59
CA LYS A 18 -10.43 -21.35 2.28
C LYS A 18 -10.52 -19.83 2.37
N ALA A 19 -9.38 -19.16 2.52
CA ALA A 19 -9.31 -17.70 2.61
C ALA A 19 -9.51 -17.02 1.23
N LEU A 20 -9.00 -17.63 0.16
CA LEU A 20 -9.30 -17.30 -1.23
C LEU A 20 -9.65 -18.60 -1.94
N ASN A 21 -10.66 -18.54 -2.82
CA ASN A 21 -11.11 -19.71 -3.57
C ASN A 21 -11.43 -19.31 -5.01
N ASP A 22 -10.57 -19.74 -5.94
CA ASP A 22 -10.71 -19.52 -7.38
C ASP A 22 -10.94 -18.04 -7.74
N PHE A 23 -10.14 -17.15 -7.16
CA PHE A 23 -10.30 -15.70 -7.28
C PHE A 23 -9.52 -15.17 -8.48
N SER A 24 -10.19 -14.37 -9.33
CA SER A 24 -9.57 -13.71 -10.48
C SER A 24 -9.76 -12.19 -10.40
N ILE A 25 -8.73 -11.43 -10.80
CA ILE A 25 -8.73 -9.97 -10.80
C ILE A 25 -7.83 -9.42 -11.89
N HIS A 26 -8.24 -8.29 -12.49
CA HIS A 26 -7.48 -7.57 -13.50
C HIS A 26 -7.49 -6.09 -13.16
N VAL A 27 -6.35 -5.55 -12.71
CA VAL A 27 -6.21 -4.15 -12.32
C VAL A 27 -5.56 -3.36 -13.46
N PRO A 28 -6.30 -2.44 -14.11
CA PRO A 28 -5.73 -1.60 -15.15
C PRO A 28 -4.67 -0.66 -14.58
N LYS A 29 -3.60 -0.44 -15.35
CA LYS A 29 -2.56 0.52 -15.00
C LYS A 29 -3.13 1.94 -14.88
N GLY A 30 -2.70 2.69 -13.87
CA GLY A 30 -3.11 4.09 -13.63
C GLY A 30 -4.55 4.25 -13.18
N SER A 31 -5.24 3.16 -12.80
CA SER A 31 -6.61 3.21 -12.29
C SER A 31 -6.68 3.15 -10.76
N ILE A 32 -7.70 3.79 -10.19
CA ILE A 32 -8.12 3.51 -8.82
C ILE A 32 -9.03 2.29 -8.86
N TYR A 33 -8.55 1.17 -8.35
CA TYR A 33 -9.29 -0.08 -8.33
C TYR A 33 -9.79 -0.40 -6.92
N GLY A 34 -11.10 -0.34 -6.71
CA GLY A 34 -11.74 -0.65 -5.42
C GLY A 34 -12.01 -2.15 -5.28
N PHE A 35 -11.40 -2.78 -4.28
CA PHE A 35 -11.65 -4.16 -3.92
C PHE A 35 -12.52 -4.23 -2.65
N VAL A 36 -13.80 -4.55 -2.81
CA VAL A 36 -14.80 -4.51 -1.74
C VAL A 36 -15.31 -5.92 -1.42
N GLY A 37 -15.53 -6.20 -0.15
CA GLY A 37 -16.06 -7.48 0.32
C GLY A 37 -16.25 -7.49 1.83
N LYS A 38 -17.03 -8.45 2.33
CA LYS A 38 -17.27 -8.64 3.78
C LYS A 38 -15.97 -8.89 4.54
N ASN A 39 -15.98 -8.69 5.85
CA ASN A 39 -14.86 -9.10 6.71
C ASN A 39 -14.67 -10.63 6.57
N GLY A 40 -13.41 -11.06 6.47
CA GLY A 40 -13.07 -12.46 6.21
C GLY A 40 -13.16 -12.91 4.74
N ALA A 41 -13.52 -12.03 3.78
CA ALA A 41 -13.60 -12.37 2.35
C ALA A 41 -12.24 -12.51 1.65
N GLY A 42 -11.13 -12.57 2.39
CA GLY A 42 -9.79 -12.81 1.82
C GLY A 42 -9.08 -11.57 1.28
N LYS A 43 -9.60 -10.35 1.48
CA LYS A 43 -9.00 -9.11 0.95
C LYS A 43 -7.55 -8.94 1.38
N THR A 44 -7.27 -8.96 2.67
CA THR A 44 -5.90 -8.87 3.22
C THR A 44 -5.04 -10.06 2.79
N THR A 45 -5.62 -11.25 2.64
CA THR A 45 -4.90 -12.43 2.15
C THR A 45 -4.42 -12.23 0.71
N LEU A 46 -5.28 -11.71 -0.18
CA LEU A 46 -4.89 -11.35 -1.54
C LEU A 46 -3.75 -10.32 -1.55
N ILE A 47 -3.90 -9.25 -0.78
CA ILE A 47 -2.90 -8.19 -0.67
C ILE A 47 -1.55 -8.77 -0.19
N ARG A 48 -1.56 -9.60 0.85
CA ARG A 48 -0.34 -10.27 1.36
C ARG A 48 0.33 -11.16 0.31
N ILE A 49 -0.43 -11.85 -0.53
CA ILE A 49 0.09 -12.66 -1.63
C ILE A 49 0.77 -11.78 -2.68
N ILE A 50 0.11 -10.72 -3.12
CA ILE A 50 0.64 -9.79 -4.12
C ILE A 50 1.94 -9.14 -3.63
N CYS A 51 1.95 -8.71 -2.35
CA CYS A 51 3.13 -8.12 -1.71
C CYS A 51 4.25 -9.13 -1.42
N GLY A 52 4.01 -10.43 -1.65
CA GLY A 52 5.02 -11.48 -1.44
C GLY A 52 5.23 -11.87 0.02
N LEU A 53 4.29 -11.53 0.90
CA LEU A 53 4.32 -11.92 2.31
C LEU A 53 3.77 -13.34 2.52
N GLN A 54 3.08 -13.88 1.51
CA GLN A 54 2.52 -15.22 1.52
C GLN A 54 2.51 -15.80 0.08
N GLU A 55 2.67 -17.10 -0.04
CA GLU A 55 2.48 -17.78 -1.31
C GLU A 55 1.03 -18.27 -1.47
N PRO A 56 0.48 -18.26 -2.70
CA PRO A 56 -0.81 -18.86 -2.97
C PRO A 56 -0.73 -20.40 -2.82
N THR A 57 -1.86 -21.05 -2.54
CA THR A 57 -1.95 -22.52 -2.55
C THR A 57 -2.04 -23.06 -3.98
N SER A 58 -2.76 -22.34 -4.85
CA SER A 58 -2.87 -22.64 -6.30
C SER A 58 -3.24 -21.35 -7.06
N GLY A 59 -3.19 -21.45 -8.40
CA GLY A 59 -3.37 -20.30 -9.28
C GLY A 59 -2.10 -19.46 -9.42
N ASN A 60 -2.19 -18.40 -10.20
CA ASN A 60 -1.05 -17.54 -10.51
C ASN A 60 -1.48 -16.08 -10.52
N TYR A 61 -0.52 -15.19 -10.34
CA TYR A 61 -0.69 -13.78 -10.66
C TYR A 61 0.50 -13.24 -11.46
N ASN A 62 0.27 -12.18 -12.20
CA ASN A 62 1.30 -11.42 -12.88
C ASN A 62 1.31 -10.00 -12.32
N LEU A 63 2.50 -9.51 -12.03
CA LEU A 63 2.73 -8.13 -11.61
C LEU A 63 3.67 -7.48 -12.64
N TYR A 64 3.23 -6.40 -13.28
CA TYR A 64 3.93 -5.78 -14.41
C TYR A 64 4.24 -6.80 -15.55
N GLY A 65 3.33 -7.73 -15.80
CA GLY A 65 3.50 -8.82 -16.79
C GLY A 65 4.48 -9.92 -16.38
N VAL A 66 5.04 -9.86 -15.16
CA VAL A 66 5.95 -10.89 -14.63
C VAL A 66 5.17 -11.83 -13.72
N LYS A 67 5.24 -13.14 -14.01
CA LYS A 67 4.54 -14.18 -13.25
C LYS A 67 5.13 -14.34 -11.85
N ASN A 68 4.28 -14.64 -10.85
CA ASN A 68 4.68 -14.80 -9.46
C ASN A 68 5.74 -15.91 -9.23
N SER A 69 5.84 -16.88 -10.10
CA SER A 69 6.87 -17.94 -10.06
C SER A 69 8.21 -17.54 -10.70
N ASP A 70 8.29 -16.37 -11.34
CA ASP A 70 9.51 -15.86 -11.97
C ASP A 70 10.42 -15.21 -10.93
N SER A 71 11.73 -15.46 -10.99
CA SER A 71 12.72 -14.86 -10.07
C SER A 71 12.73 -13.32 -10.10
N ARG A 72 12.30 -12.72 -11.20
CA ARG A 72 12.20 -11.26 -11.37
C ARG A 72 11.06 -10.63 -10.57
N ILE A 73 10.14 -11.42 -10.02
CA ILE A 73 8.97 -10.89 -9.28
C ILE A 73 9.37 -10.02 -8.08
N ALA A 74 10.46 -10.37 -7.41
CA ALA A 74 10.97 -9.58 -6.29
C ALA A 74 11.39 -8.16 -6.73
N LYS A 75 11.94 -8.01 -7.94
CA LYS A 75 12.27 -6.70 -8.52
C LYS A 75 11.01 -5.89 -8.86
N CYS A 76 9.96 -6.57 -9.33
CA CYS A 76 8.66 -5.93 -9.59
C CYS A 76 8.04 -5.40 -8.29
N ARG A 77 8.07 -6.17 -7.21
CA ARG A 77 7.53 -5.76 -5.90
C ARG A 77 8.22 -4.53 -5.31
N ARG A 78 9.49 -4.26 -5.64
CA ARG A 78 10.19 -3.02 -5.22
C ARG A 78 9.62 -1.75 -5.83
N ARG A 79 8.84 -1.87 -6.90
CA ARG A 79 8.13 -0.75 -7.55
C ARG A 79 6.76 -0.49 -6.94
N MET A 80 6.36 -1.27 -5.93
CA MET A 80 5.09 -1.11 -5.23
C MET A 80 5.28 -0.39 -3.91
N GLY A 81 4.32 0.47 -3.56
CA GLY A 81 4.08 0.89 -2.19
C GLY A 81 2.91 0.11 -1.59
N ALA A 82 2.99 -0.24 -0.32
CA ALA A 82 1.89 -0.93 0.34
C ALA A 82 1.69 -0.47 1.80
N VAL A 83 0.42 -0.33 2.20
CA VAL A 83 0.00 -0.20 3.59
C VAL A 83 -0.98 -1.32 3.86
N ILE A 84 -0.59 -2.28 4.72
CA ILE A 84 -1.36 -3.49 5.01
C ILE A 84 -1.84 -3.41 6.46
N GLU A 85 -3.16 -3.40 6.65
CA GLU A 85 -3.82 -3.27 7.95
C GLU A 85 -3.44 -1.97 8.67
N THR A 86 -2.44 -1.99 9.54
CA THR A 86 -1.96 -0.82 10.28
C THR A 86 -0.62 -0.34 9.73
N PRO A 87 -0.42 0.98 9.58
CA PRO A 87 0.87 1.50 9.15
C PRO A 87 2.00 1.11 10.09
N SER A 88 3.09 0.57 9.54
CA SER A 88 4.31 0.26 10.30
C SER A 88 5.10 1.55 10.52
N ILE A 89 4.88 2.20 11.66
CA ILE A 89 5.50 3.48 12.03
C ILE A 89 6.20 3.39 13.38
N TYR A 90 7.30 4.11 13.54
CA TYR A 90 7.99 4.28 14.81
C TYR A 90 7.27 5.35 15.63
N LEU A 91 6.56 4.94 16.68
CA LEU A 91 5.69 5.80 17.47
C LEU A 91 6.44 6.91 18.22
N ASP A 92 7.69 6.67 18.60
CA ASP A 92 8.54 7.63 19.30
C ASP A 92 9.32 8.57 18.38
N MET A 93 9.08 8.49 17.07
CA MET A 93 9.64 9.36 16.05
C MET A 93 8.60 10.33 15.49
N SER A 94 9.06 11.49 15.02
CA SER A 94 8.24 12.40 14.21
C SER A 94 7.98 11.83 12.81
N ALA A 95 7.07 12.46 12.03
CA ALA A 95 6.83 12.05 10.65
C ALA A 95 8.10 12.12 9.80
N LYS A 96 8.88 13.21 9.94
CA LYS A 96 10.16 13.38 9.23
C LYS A 96 11.18 12.29 9.59
N GLU A 97 11.29 11.92 10.87
CA GLU A 97 12.21 10.87 11.31
C GLU A 97 11.79 9.50 10.79
N ASN A 98 10.49 9.16 10.82
CA ASN A 98 9.96 7.94 10.21
C ASN A 98 10.32 7.84 8.72
N LEU A 99 10.13 8.92 7.96
CA LEU A 99 10.50 8.94 6.54
C LEU A 99 12.00 8.81 6.33
N LYS A 100 12.84 9.44 7.17
CA LYS A 100 14.29 9.25 7.10
C LYS A 100 14.70 7.79 7.28
N GLU A 101 14.08 7.08 8.24
CA GLU A 101 14.37 5.65 8.42
C GLU A 101 13.92 4.84 7.18
N GLN A 102 12.75 5.14 6.62
CA GLN A 102 12.29 4.49 5.40
C GLN A 102 13.26 4.71 4.22
N PHE A 103 13.72 5.95 4.03
CA PHE A 103 14.70 6.28 2.97
C PHE A 103 16.01 5.50 3.14
N ARG A 104 16.50 5.35 4.38
CA ARG A 104 17.68 4.52 4.69
C ARG A 104 17.44 3.04 4.38
N ILE A 105 16.28 2.50 4.78
CA ILE A 105 15.90 1.09 4.56
C ILE A 105 15.88 0.74 3.08
N ILE A 106 15.33 1.62 2.23
CA ILE A 106 15.24 1.39 0.78
C ILE A 106 16.49 1.85 0.02
N GLY A 107 17.48 2.42 0.71
CA GLY A 107 18.77 2.80 0.13
C GLY A 107 18.76 4.07 -0.71
N LEU A 108 17.87 5.03 -0.41
CA LEU A 108 17.88 6.32 -1.10
C LEU A 108 19.09 7.17 -0.65
N PRO A 109 19.73 7.90 -1.60
CA PRO A 109 21.02 8.57 -1.35
C PRO A 109 20.91 9.81 -0.44
N ASP A 110 19.74 10.45 -0.42
CA ASP A 110 19.47 11.69 0.32
C ASP A 110 18.05 11.70 0.91
N PHE A 111 17.69 12.82 1.53
CA PHE A 111 16.40 13.03 2.19
C PHE A 111 15.59 14.19 1.58
N ASP A 112 15.97 14.67 0.41
CA ASP A 112 15.42 15.90 -0.18
C ASP A 112 13.95 15.77 -0.55
N GLY A 113 13.48 14.57 -0.88
CA GLY A 113 12.07 14.29 -1.17
C GLY A 113 11.13 14.29 0.04
N ILE A 114 11.64 14.29 1.27
CA ILE A 114 10.81 14.20 2.49
C ILE A 114 9.84 15.38 2.66
N PRO A 115 10.25 16.65 2.48
CA PRO A 115 9.32 17.78 2.61
C PRO A 115 8.15 17.70 1.64
N GLU A 116 8.41 17.26 0.41
CA GLU A 116 7.37 17.09 -0.62
C GLU A 116 6.39 15.97 -0.24
N LEU A 117 6.88 14.82 0.22
CA LEU A 117 6.03 13.73 0.70
C LEU A 117 5.16 14.16 1.87
N LEU A 118 5.71 14.89 2.85
CA LEU A 118 4.94 15.42 3.98
C LEU A 118 3.85 16.38 3.54
N LYS A 119 4.15 17.27 2.59
CA LYS A 119 3.19 18.20 2.00
C LYS A 119 2.09 17.44 1.22
N LEU A 120 2.47 16.43 0.45
CA LEU A 120 1.56 15.62 -0.35
C LEU A 120 0.48 14.96 0.50
N VAL A 121 0.86 14.44 1.68
CA VAL A 121 -0.07 13.77 2.60
C VAL A 121 -0.66 14.72 3.67
N GLY A 122 -0.36 16.04 3.63
CA GLY A 122 -0.87 17.04 4.58
C GLY A 122 -0.32 16.89 6.00
N LEU A 123 0.95 16.53 6.14
CA LEU A 123 1.66 16.40 7.42
C LEU A 123 2.81 17.40 7.58
N GLU A 124 2.94 18.40 6.70
CA GLU A 124 4.01 19.41 6.77
C GLU A 124 3.99 20.21 8.08
N SER A 125 2.80 20.48 8.62
CA SER A 125 2.61 21.20 9.89
C SER A 125 2.85 20.36 11.15
N ALA A 126 3.01 19.04 11.02
CA ALA A 126 3.19 18.15 12.17
C ALA A 126 4.51 18.41 12.92
N GLY A 127 5.52 19.00 12.26
CA GLY A 127 6.78 19.43 12.85
C GLY A 127 7.52 18.31 13.59
N LYS A 128 7.85 18.58 14.86
CA LYS A 128 8.55 17.62 15.75
C LYS A 128 7.59 16.74 16.56
N LYS A 129 6.27 16.83 16.35
CA LYS A 129 5.28 16.01 17.06
C LYS A 129 5.54 14.53 16.79
N LYS A 130 5.61 13.73 17.85
CA LYS A 130 5.86 12.28 17.74
C LYS A 130 4.60 11.54 17.26
N ALA A 131 4.80 10.48 16.47
CA ALA A 131 3.70 9.72 15.86
C ALA A 131 2.76 9.06 16.88
N LYS A 132 3.22 8.78 18.09
CA LYS A 132 2.34 8.32 19.19
C LYS A 132 1.21 9.31 19.54
N ASN A 133 1.45 10.60 19.30
CA ASN A 133 0.48 11.67 19.55
C ASN A 133 -0.33 12.05 18.30
N PHE A 134 -0.20 11.32 17.21
CA PHE A 134 -0.97 11.52 15.99
C PHE A 134 -2.38 10.94 16.15
N SER A 135 -3.38 11.59 15.50
CA SER A 135 -4.68 10.97 15.28
C SER A 135 -4.54 9.74 14.38
N LEU A 136 -5.56 8.90 14.33
CA LEU A 136 -5.57 7.75 13.43
C LEU A 136 -5.36 8.18 11.97
N GLY A 137 -6.06 9.22 11.52
CA GLY A 137 -5.90 9.76 10.17
C GLY A 137 -4.48 10.27 9.89
N MET A 138 -3.82 10.93 10.84
CA MET A 138 -2.43 11.34 10.69
C MET A 138 -1.49 10.11 10.58
N ARG A 139 -1.75 9.05 11.34
CA ARG A 139 -0.95 7.80 11.22
C ARG A 139 -1.16 7.11 9.88
N GLN A 140 -2.40 7.06 9.37
CA GLN A 140 -2.69 6.52 8.04
C GLN A 140 -1.98 7.32 6.93
N ARG A 141 -2.04 8.64 7.00
CA ARG A 141 -1.34 9.53 6.06
C ARG A 141 0.19 9.35 6.10
N LEU A 142 0.77 9.17 7.30
CA LEU A 142 2.18 8.86 7.45
C LEU A 142 2.52 7.50 6.84
N GLY A 143 1.69 6.48 7.03
CA GLY A 143 1.85 5.17 6.38
C GLY A 143 1.85 5.27 4.85
N ILE A 144 0.96 6.08 4.29
CA ILE A 144 0.93 6.35 2.84
C ILE A 144 2.21 7.07 2.40
N ALA A 145 2.68 8.09 3.15
CA ALA A 145 3.94 8.77 2.83
C ALA A 145 5.14 7.80 2.83
N ILE A 146 5.20 6.87 3.78
CA ILE A 146 6.21 5.81 3.86
C ILE A 146 6.12 4.89 2.63
N ALA A 147 4.91 4.48 2.24
CA ALA A 147 4.70 3.65 1.06
C ALA A 147 5.09 4.35 -0.24
N LEU A 148 5.00 5.68 -0.29
CA LEU A 148 5.38 6.51 -1.45
C LEU A 148 6.88 6.83 -1.52
N ALA A 149 7.67 6.54 -0.49
CA ALA A 149 9.09 6.95 -0.39
C ALA A 149 9.97 6.46 -1.54
N GLY A 150 9.66 5.30 -2.12
CA GLY A 150 10.38 4.73 -3.27
C GLY A 150 9.84 5.14 -4.63
N ASP A 151 9.01 6.18 -4.70
CA ASP A 151 8.30 6.61 -5.91
C ASP A 151 7.63 5.46 -6.67
N PRO A 152 6.74 4.70 -6.02
CA PRO A 152 6.09 3.55 -6.64
C PRO A 152 5.12 3.99 -7.73
N ASP A 153 4.94 3.14 -8.73
CA ASP A 153 3.92 3.29 -9.78
C ASP A 153 2.68 2.40 -9.54
N PHE A 154 2.65 1.71 -8.40
CA PHE A 154 1.50 0.95 -7.91
C PHE A 154 1.41 1.02 -6.39
N LEU A 155 0.28 1.50 -5.88
CA LEU A 155 0.03 1.65 -4.44
C LEU A 155 -1.11 0.72 -4.00
N VAL A 156 -0.84 -0.09 -2.98
CA VAL A 156 -1.83 -1.01 -2.39
C VAL A 156 -2.17 -0.55 -0.98
N LEU A 157 -3.45 -0.28 -0.73
CA LEU A 157 -3.94 0.19 0.56
C LEU A 157 -5.01 -0.78 1.11
N ASP A 158 -4.72 -1.42 2.24
CA ASP A 158 -5.69 -2.31 2.91
C ASP A 158 -6.52 -1.54 3.92
N GLY A 159 -7.74 -1.18 3.53
CA GLY A 159 -8.70 -0.49 4.38
C GLY A 159 -8.25 0.89 4.90
N PRO A 160 -7.76 1.80 4.02
CA PRO A 160 -7.15 3.07 4.43
C PRO A 160 -8.11 4.02 5.18
N VAL A 161 -9.41 3.75 5.12
CA VAL A 161 -10.47 4.54 5.79
C VAL A 161 -10.99 3.88 7.08
N ASN A 162 -10.51 2.70 7.43
CA ASN A 162 -11.01 1.96 8.60
C ASN A 162 -10.76 2.74 9.89
N GLY A 163 -11.83 2.93 10.67
CA GLY A 163 -11.77 3.61 11.96
C GLY A 163 -11.63 5.13 11.91
N LEU A 164 -11.64 5.73 10.72
CA LEU A 164 -11.66 7.18 10.57
C LEU A 164 -13.08 7.73 10.83
N ASP A 165 -13.15 8.96 11.32
CA ASP A 165 -14.38 9.73 11.39
C ASP A 165 -14.86 10.14 9.96
N PRO A 166 -16.11 10.62 9.80
CA PRO A 166 -16.63 10.97 8.50
C PRO A 166 -15.77 11.98 7.72
N GLN A 167 -15.21 12.97 8.42
CA GLN A 167 -14.33 13.97 7.81
C GLN A 167 -13.00 13.32 7.34
N GLY A 168 -12.39 12.48 8.16
CA GLY A 168 -11.17 11.75 7.81
C GLY A 168 -11.36 10.82 6.60
N ILE A 169 -12.55 10.23 6.45
CA ILE A 169 -12.89 9.42 5.27
C ILE A 169 -12.88 10.28 4.00
N ILE A 170 -13.52 11.46 4.05
CA ILE A 170 -13.54 12.41 2.92
C ILE A 170 -12.12 12.81 2.54
N GLU A 171 -11.33 13.27 3.51
CA GLU A 171 -9.95 13.70 3.30
C GLU A 171 -9.04 12.58 2.76
N MET A 172 -9.23 11.33 3.23
CA MET A 172 -8.48 10.18 2.72
C MET A 172 -8.83 9.88 1.26
N ARG A 173 -10.11 9.95 0.90
CA ARG A 173 -10.55 9.77 -0.50
C ARG A 173 -9.97 10.86 -1.40
N GLU A 174 -9.97 12.11 -0.97
CA GLU A 174 -9.36 13.22 -1.71
C GLU A 174 -7.86 13.01 -1.90
N LEU A 175 -7.15 12.54 -0.87
CA LEU A 175 -5.74 12.20 -0.97
C LEU A 175 -5.50 11.10 -2.03
N ILE A 176 -6.26 10.02 -2.01
CA ILE A 176 -6.14 8.93 -2.99
C ILE A 176 -6.41 9.43 -4.41
N LEU A 177 -7.47 10.24 -4.61
CA LEU A 177 -7.78 10.85 -5.90
C LEU A 177 -6.68 11.79 -6.38
N LYS A 178 -6.08 12.56 -5.47
CA LYS A 178 -4.95 13.45 -5.76
C LYS A 178 -3.72 12.66 -6.20
N LEU A 179 -3.36 11.59 -5.48
CA LEU A 179 -2.23 10.71 -5.81
C LEU A 179 -2.38 10.12 -7.21
N ASN A 180 -3.56 9.62 -7.54
CA ASN A 180 -3.82 9.07 -8.87
C ASN A 180 -3.69 10.12 -9.99
N ARG A 181 -4.25 11.33 -9.77
CA ARG A 181 -4.18 12.41 -10.78
C ARG A 181 -2.77 12.98 -10.99
N GLU A 182 -2.03 13.18 -9.90
CA GLU A 182 -0.73 13.88 -9.95
C GLU A 182 0.44 12.93 -10.24
N ARG A 183 0.35 11.66 -9.84
CA ARG A 183 1.42 10.68 -9.97
C ARG A 183 1.09 9.49 -10.86
N GLN A 184 -0.17 9.37 -11.32
CA GLN A 184 -0.66 8.26 -12.13
C GLN A 184 -0.44 6.87 -11.48
N ILE A 185 -0.57 6.85 -10.13
CA ILE A 185 -0.43 5.65 -9.31
C ILE A 185 -1.80 4.97 -9.20
#